data_763cecc41efb2d941e773961322fd642
#
_entry.id   763cecc41efb2d941e773961322fd642
#
_cell.length_a   1.000
_cell.length_b   1.000
_cell.length_c   1.000
_cell.angle_alpha   90.00
_cell.angle_beta   90.00
_cell.angle_gamma   90.00
#
_symmetry.space_group_name_H-M   'P 1'
#
loop_
_entity.id
_entity.type
_entity.pdbx_description
1 polymer ?
#
loop_
_entity_poly.entity_id
_entity_poly.type
_entity_poly.pdbx_seq_one_letter_code
_entity_poly.pdbx_strand_id
1 'polypeptide(L)'
;MAVTGATVIATSPQVKRSRLTLYATETQLQVLRSPARFKVVFAGRRWGKTTCGVLSIIEKVSKAAPYEGGLGWWISPTYRQSRRPFRQLVRGLRDAGLLHQAHRGDLSITTNTGWQIEFRSADRPDNLLGEGLNFVVIDEHAILSDELWYECVRPMLADTCGTLLGIGTPRGKRGWAFQLWARAKQKAEKDYAGFHYTVNDSVFIPASEAREAQRTMPDRAFRQEFMAEFLDSTGAVFAGVRQRVAIPVLGEAVGIGVDW
;
A
#
# COMPACT_ATOMS: atom_id res chain seq x y z
N MET A 1 5.97 20.86 8.26
CA MET A 1 6.90 20.12 7.36
C MET A 1 6.65 20.60 5.94
N ALA A 2 7.70 20.94 5.22
CA ALA A 2 7.60 21.43 3.85
C ALA A 2 7.46 20.26 2.86
N VAL A 3 6.72 20.48 1.77
CA VAL A 3 6.72 19.58 0.60
C VAL A 3 8.04 19.78 -0.12
N THR A 4 8.85 18.75 -0.22
CA THR A 4 10.18 18.83 -0.87
C THR A 4 10.07 18.31 -2.30
N GLY A 5 10.59 19.06 -3.26
CA GLY A 5 10.67 18.64 -4.66
C GLY A 5 11.85 17.68 -4.88
N ALA A 6 11.59 16.46 -5.36
CA ALA A 6 12.62 15.57 -5.88
C ALA A 6 12.68 15.70 -7.40
N THR A 7 13.88 15.93 -7.95
CA THR A 7 14.09 16.00 -9.40
C THR A 7 14.50 14.62 -9.90
N VAL A 8 13.69 14.03 -10.79
CA VAL A 8 14.04 12.83 -11.54
C VAL A 8 14.41 13.25 -12.96
N ILE A 9 15.56 12.84 -13.44
CA ILE A 9 16.01 13.11 -14.82
C ILE A 9 15.52 11.94 -15.68
N ALA A 10 14.54 12.20 -16.55
CA ALA A 10 14.12 11.23 -17.56
C ALA A 10 15.19 11.19 -18.67
N THR A 11 15.77 10.01 -18.91
CA THR A 11 16.76 9.82 -19.97
C THR A 11 16.13 9.08 -21.13
N SER A 12 15.62 9.81 -22.13
CA SER A 12 15.24 9.26 -23.43
C SER A 12 15.91 10.09 -24.54
N PRO A 13 16.54 9.45 -25.56
CA PRO A 13 17.21 10.19 -26.64
C PRO A 13 16.28 10.98 -27.55
N GLN A 14 15.00 10.70 -27.58
CA GLN A 14 14.00 11.41 -28.41
C GLN A 14 13.11 12.37 -27.65
N VAL A 15 13.10 12.33 -26.32
CA VAL A 15 12.41 13.31 -25.49
C VAL A 15 13.47 14.35 -25.08
N LYS A 16 13.27 15.63 -25.47
CA LYS A 16 14.02 16.73 -24.88
C LYS A 16 14.11 16.46 -23.39
N ARG A 17 15.32 16.43 -22.80
CA ARG A 17 15.54 16.20 -21.37
C ARG A 17 14.63 17.10 -20.56
N SER A 18 13.40 16.67 -20.35
CA SER A 18 12.43 17.39 -19.54
C SER A 18 12.76 17.07 -18.10
N ARG A 19 13.03 18.10 -17.34
CA ARG A 19 13.28 17.96 -15.91
C ARG A 19 11.93 17.68 -15.25
N LEU A 20 11.64 16.41 -14.97
CA LEU A 20 10.44 16.04 -14.23
C LEU A 20 10.65 16.37 -12.75
N THR A 21 9.84 17.27 -12.21
CA THR A 21 9.83 17.56 -10.77
C THR A 21 8.61 16.89 -10.14
N LEU A 22 8.86 15.91 -9.28
CA LEU A 22 7.83 15.25 -8.50
C LEU A 22 7.79 15.87 -7.09
N TYR A 23 6.61 16.31 -6.68
CA TYR A 23 6.41 16.83 -5.33
C TYR A 23 5.96 15.71 -4.40
N ALA A 24 6.80 15.39 -3.44
CA ALA A 24 6.53 14.38 -2.41
C ALA A 24 6.85 14.93 -1.03
N THR A 25 6.22 14.40 0.00
CA THR A 25 6.62 14.69 1.38
C THR A 25 7.92 13.96 1.71
N GLU A 26 8.63 14.41 2.75
CA GLU A 26 9.88 13.75 3.17
C GLU A 26 9.67 12.26 3.47
N THR A 27 8.57 11.92 4.14
CA THR A 27 8.24 10.52 4.44
C THR A 27 7.92 9.69 3.20
N GLN A 28 7.28 10.28 2.19
CA GLN A 28 7.09 9.62 0.88
C GLN A 28 8.43 9.45 0.14
N LEU A 29 9.33 10.43 0.21
CA LEU A 29 10.67 10.32 -0.38
C LEU A 29 11.49 9.18 0.25
N GLN A 30 11.37 8.95 1.56
CA GLN A 30 12.00 7.80 2.22
C GLN A 30 11.55 6.47 1.61
N VAL A 31 10.24 6.32 1.32
CA VAL A 31 9.71 5.13 0.65
C VAL A 31 10.22 5.00 -0.79
N LEU A 32 10.18 6.10 -1.55
CA LEU A 32 10.60 6.10 -2.96
C LEU A 32 12.09 5.78 -3.11
N ARG A 33 12.94 6.40 -2.29
CA ARG A 33 14.41 6.24 -2.32
C ARG A 33 14.89 4.89 -1.79
N SER A 34 14.05 4.12 -1.09
CA SER A 34 14.44 2.80 -0.60
C SER A 34 14.76 1.86 -1.76
N PRO A 35 15.95 1.22 -1.78
CA PRO A 35 16.35 0.27 -2.82
C PRO A 35 15.69 -1.10 -2.67
N ALA A 36 14.95 -1.35 -1.60
CA ALA A 36 14.33 -2.64 -1.32
C ALA A 36 13.36 -3.04 -2.43
N ARG A 37 13.40 -4.31 -2.79
CA ARG A 37 12.55 -4.92 -3.80
C ARG A 37 11.10 -5.01 -3.35
N PHE A 38 10.86 -5.35 -2.09
CA PHE A 38 9.55 -5.50 -1.48
C PHE A 38 9.35 -4.43 -0.41
N LYS A 39 8.56 -3.44 -0.70
CA LYS A 39 8.25 -2.33 0.20
C LYS A 39 6.84 -2.42 0.71
N VAL A 40 6.65 -2.32 2.02
CA VAL A 40 5.32 -2.32 2.66
C VAL A 40 5.16 -1.09 3.53
N VAL A 41 4.13 -0.31 3.25
CA VAL A 41 3.83 0.93 3.96
C VAL A 41 2.50 0.78 4.70
N PHE A 42 2.56 0.81 6.00
CA PHE A 42 1.40 0.99 6.85
C PHE A 42 1.31 2.45 7.28
N ALA A 43 0.24 3.13 6.89
CA ALA A 43 0.10 4.54 7.20
C ALA A 43 -1.34 4.91 7.55
N GLY A 44 -1.49 5.89 8.42
CA GLY A 44 -2.77 6.46 8.80
C GLY A 44 -3.50 7.12 7.63
N ARG A 45 -4.78 7.40 7.83
CA ARG A 45 -5.56 8.16 6.85
C ARG A 45 -4.91 9.51 6.56
N ARG A 46 -5.04 9.97 5.30
CA ARG A 46 -4.53 11.26 4.83
C ARG A 46 -3.00 11.41 4.83
N TRP A 47 -2.23 10.36 5.07
CA TRP A 47 -0.77 10.42 4.86
C TRP A 47 -0.39 10.60 3.38
N GLY A 48 -1.26 10.21 2.45
CA GLY A 48 -0.98 10.29 1.01
C GLY A 48 -0.55 8.96 0.38
N LYS A 49 -1.03 7.83 0.90
CA LYS A 49 -0.72 6.46 0.40
C LYS A 49 -0.87 6.33 -1.11
N THR A 50 -2.05 6.66 -1.64
CA THR A 50 -2.34 6.59 -3.09
C THR A 50 -1.40 7.49 -3.90
N THR A 51 -1.09 8.69 -3.41
CA THR A 51 -0.13 9.59 -4.07
C THR A 51 1.27 8.98 -4.09
N CYS A 52 1.72 8.38 -2.99
CA CYS A 52 3.01 7.68 -2.91
C CYS A 52 3.08 6.55 -3.96
N GLY A 53 2.02 5.74 -4.08
CA GLY A 53 1.94 4.68 -5.10
C GLY A 53 1.99 5.23 -6.53
N VAL A 54 1.26 6.30 -6.82
CA VAL A 54 1.31 6.95 -8.14
C VAL A 54 2.70 7.51 -8.45
N LEU A 55 3.33 8.18 -7.49
CA LEU A 55 4.69 8.72 -7.65
C LEU A 55 5.71 7.61 -7.89
N SER A 56 5.57 6.46 -7.22
CA SER A 56 6.48 5.31 -7.42
C SER A 56 6.41 4.76 -8.85
N ILE A 57 5.21 4.73 -9.45
CA ILE A 57 5.05 4.31 -10.84
C ILE A 57 5.68 5.33 -11.79
N ILE A 58 5.38 6.62 -11.63
CA ILE A 58 5.93 7.69 -12.48
C ILE A 58 7.46 7.66 -12.42
N GLU A 59 8.03 7.54 -11.22
CA GLU A 59 9.48 7.43 -11.05
C GLU A 59 10.05 6.21 -11.78
N LYS A 60 9.40 5.04 -11.64
CA LYS A 60 9.85 3.80 -12.30
C LYS A 60 9.86 3.94 -13.82
N VAL A 61 8.75 4.37 -14.42
CA VAL A 61 8.63 4.48 -15.88
C VAL A 61 9.48 5.63 -16.46
N SER A 62 9.79 6.65 -15.67
CA SER A 62 10.64 7.76 -16.09
C SER A 62 12.14 7.42 -16.15
N LYS A 63 12.56 6.42 -15.38
CA LYS A 63 13.94 5.92 -15.35
C LYS A 63 14.24 4.86 -16.41
N ALA A 64 13.20 4.28 -17.02
CA ALA A 64 13.37 3.26 -18.04
C ALA A 64 14.02 3.85 -19.30
N ALA A 65 14.89 3.08 -19.93
CA ALA A 65 15.38 3.41 -21.27
C ALA A 65 14.23 3.37 -22.28
N PRO A 66 14.34 4.11 -23.41
CA PRO A 66 13.34 4.06 -24.45
C PRO A 66 13.19 2.62 -24.95
N TYR A 67 11.93 2.18 -25.10
CA TYR A 67 11.55 0.83 -25.56
C TYR A 67 11.93 -0.34 -24.64
N GLU A 68 12.44 -0.08 -23.43
CA GLU A 68 12.64 -1.15 -22.43
C GLU A 68 11.34 -1.67 -21.86
N GLY A 69 10.24 -0.97 -22.00
CA GLY A 69 8.89 -1.37 -21.65
C GLY A 69 8.73 -2.45 -20.57
N GLY A 70 7.56 -2.67 -20.14
CA GLY A 70 7.28 -3.73 -19.18
C GLY A 70 5.84 -3.67 -18.71
N LEU A 71 5.44 -4.68 -17.96
CA LEU A 71 4.11 -4.75 -17.37
C LEU A 71 4.15 -4.37 -15.90
N GLY A 72 3.30 -3.43 -15.54
CA GLY A 72 3.08 -3.04 -14.15
C GLY A 72 1.61 -3.07 -13.79
N TRP A 73 1.31 -3.48 -12.55
CA TRP A 73 -0.06 -3.48 -12.07
C TRP A 73 -0.26 -2.52 -10.88
N TRP A 74 -1.47 -1.96 -10.86
CA TRP A 74 -2.07 -1.39 -9.68
C TRP A 74 -3.23 -2.28 -9.25
N ILE A 75 -3.15 -2.88 -8.07
CA ILE A 75 -4.20 -3.75 -7.53
C ILE A 75 -4.93 -3.02 -6.41
N SER A 76 -6.26 -2.94 -6.51
CA SER A 76 -7.15 -2.42 -5.45
C SER A 76 -8.15 -3.49 -5.03
N PRO A 77 -8.75 -3.38 -3.83
CA PRO A 77 -9.79 -4.31 -3.40
C PRO A 77 -10.96 -4.45 -4.38
N THR A 78 -11.33 -3.34 -5.02
CA THR A 78 -12.39 -3.32 -6.05
C THR A 78 -11.99 -2.47 -7.24
N TYR A 79 -12.51 -2.80 -8.41
CA TYR A 79 -12.29 -2.03 -9.64
C TYR A 79 -12.72 -0.54 -9.51
N ARG A 80 -13.76 -0.28 -8.73
CA ARG A 80 -14.22 1.10 -8.48
C ARG A 80 -13.15 1.93 -7.74
N GLN A 81 -12.43 1.33 -6.81
CA GLN A 81 -11.37 2.00 -6.06
C GLN A 81 -10.17 2.35 -6.95
N SER A 82 -9.89 1.57 -7.98
CA SER A 82 -8.82 1.82 -8.96
C SER A 82 -9.03 3.08 -9.81
N ARG A 83 -10.26 3.58 -9.96
CA ARG A 83 -10.55 4.76 -10.81
C ARG A 83 -9.87 6.04 -10.34
N ARG A 84 -9.68 6.21 -9.04
CA ARG A 84 -9.02 7.41 -8.50
C ARG A 84 -7.52 7.40 -8.78
N PRO A 85 -6.74 6.37 -8.39
CA PRO A 85 -5.32 6.31 -8.71
C PRO A 85 -5.08 6.28 -10.23
N PHE A 86 -5.93 5.64 -11.04
CA PHE A 86 -5.85 5.71 -12.50
C PHE A 86 -5.88 7.15 -13.01
N ARG A 87 -6.86 7.98 -12.58
CA ARG A 87 -6.95 9.38 -13.00
C ARG A 87 -5.75 10.20 -12.54
N GLN A 88 -5.23 9.94 -11.34
CA GLN A 88 -4.04 10.61 -10.83
C GLN A 88 -2.80 10.24 -11.65
N LEU A 89 -2.64 8.94 -11.97
CA LEU A 89 -1.51 8.47 -12.77
C LEU A 89 -1.57 9.04 -14.20
N VAL A 90 -2.73 9.02 -14.85
CA VAL A 90 -2.92 9.61 -16.19
C VAL A 90 -2.52 11.09 -16.19
N ARG A 91 -2.95 11.86 -15.18
CA ARG A 91 -2.55 13.28 -15.05
C ARG A 91 -1.04 13.39 -14.88
N GLY A 92 -0.46 12.68 -13.91
CA GLY A 92 0.98 12.77 -13.63
C GLY A 92 1.85 12.37 -14.83
N LEU A 93 1.48 11.30 -15.54
CA LEU A 93 2.20 10.88 -16.75
C LEU A 93 2.05 11.89 -17.91
N ARG A 94 0.89 12.53 -18.05
CA ARG A 94 0.66 13.58 -19.05
C ARG A 94 1.52 14.80 -18.73
N ASP A 95 1.49 15.26 -17.48
CA ASP A 95 2.26 16.44 -17.04
C ASP A 95 3.77 16.18 -17.16
N ALA A 96 4.18 14.91 -17.03
CA ALA A 96 5.56 14.45 -17.23
C ALA A 96 5.95 14.25 -18.70
N GLY A 97 5.01 14.34 -19.66
CA GLY A 97 5.26 14.02 -21.07
C GLY A 97 5.52 12.54 -21.35
N LEU A 98 5.12 11.65 -20.44
CA LEU A 98 5.35 10.20 -20.52
C LEU A 98 4.12 9.41 -20.99
N LEU A 99 2.95 10.04 -21.03
CA LEU A 99 1.71 9.37 -21.44
C LEU A 99 1.64 9.19 -22.95
N HIS A 100 1.50 7.95 -23.43
CA HIS A 100 1.17 7.65 -24.82
C HIS A 100 -0.35 7.50 -24.98
N GLN A 101 -0.96 6.57 -24.26
CA GLN A 101 -2.40 6.26 -24.35
C GLN A 101 -2.98 5.87 -22.99
N ALA A 102 -4.27 6.14 -22.81
CA ALA A 102 -5.01 5.72 -21.63
C ALA A 102 -6.41 5.24 -21.99
N HIS A 103 -6.73 4.00 -21.65
CA HIS A 103 -8.05 3.39 -21.88
C HIS A 103 -8.86 3.44 -20.58
N ARG A 104 -9.95 4.20 -20.60
CA ARG A 104 -10.79 4.40 -19.40
C ARG A 104 -11.72 3.21 -19.11
N GLY A 105 -12.08 2.45 -20.14
CA GLY A 105 -12.91 1.24 -20.00
C GLY A 105 -12.18 0.18 -19.21
N ASP A 106 -10.98 -0.17 -19.66
CA ASP A 106 -10.15 -1.24 -19.09
C ASP A 106 -9.21 -0.76 -17.99
N LEU A 107 -9.21 0.57 -17.69
CA LEU A 107 -8.26 1.20 -16.78
C LEU A 107 -6.82 0.77 -17.07
N SER A 108 -6.39 0.93 -18.31
CA SER A 108 -5.01 0.63 -18.73
C SER A 108 -4.33 1.87 -19.31
N ILE A 109 -3.01 1.93 -19.18
CA ILE A 109 -2.18 3.04 -19.64
C ILE A 109 -0.97 2.47 -20.39
N THR A 110 -0.66 3.08 -21.53
CA THR A 110 0.60 2.85 -22.24
C THR A 110 1.44 4.12 -22.18
N THR A 111 2.73 3.99 -21.89
CA THR A 111 3.67 5.11 -21.84
C THR A 111 4.48 5.23 -23.13
N ASN A 112 5.08 6.40 -23.37
CA ASN A 112 6.00 6.63 -24.48
C ASN A 112 7.30 5.81 -24.39
N THR A 113 7.57 5.24 -23.21
CA THR A 113 8.72 4.35 -22.95
C THR A 113 8.37 2.87 -23.10
N GLY A 114 7.15 2.55 -23.55
CA GLY A 114 6.70 1.18 -23.81
C GLY A 114 6.12 0.44 -22.60
N TRP A 115 6.00 1.09 -21.44
CA TRP A 115 5.36 0.48 -20.28
C TRP A 115 3.86 0.34 -20.45
N GLN A 116 3.35 -0.82 -20.09
CA GLN A 116 1.91 -1.07 -19.91
C GLN A 116 1.59 -1.10 -18.42
N ILE A 117 0.60 -0.33 -18.00
CA ILE A 117 0.17 -0.23 -16.60
C ILE A 117 -1.30 -0.54 -16.55
N GLU A 118 -1.66 -1.58 -15.84
CA GLU A 118 -3.03 -2.06 -15.73
C GLU A 118 -3.53 -1.95 -14.29
N PHE A 119 -4.80 -1.55 -14.17
CA PHE A 119 -5.47 -1.45 -12.88
C PHE A 119 -6.40 -2.65 -12.71
N ARG A 120 -6.06 -3.50 -11.76
CA ARG A 120 -6.72 -4.78 -11.49
C ARG A 120 -7.49 -4.74 -10.18
N SER A 121 -8.49 -5.59 -10.07
CA SER A 121 -9.27 -5.81 -8.84
C SER A 121 -8.83 -7.10 -8.17
N ALA A 122 -8.76 -7.08 -6.84
CA ALA A 122 -8.42 -8.25 -6.03
C ALA A 122 -9.64 -9.10 -5.63
N ASP A 123 -10.84 -8.76 -6.10
CA ASP A 123 -12.08 -9.47 -5.77
C ASP A 123 -12.14 -10.90 -6.35
N ARG A 124 -11.33 -11.19 -7.37
CA ARG A 124 -11.17 -12.51 -7.97
C ARG A 124 -9.71 -12.78 -8.29
N PRO A 125 -8.92 -13.30 -7.33
CA PRO A 125 -7.50 -13.56 -7.50
C PRO A 125 -7.16 -14.45 -8.72
N ASP A 126 -7.99 -15.46 -9.00
CA ASP A 126 -7.80 -16.37 -10.16
C ASP A 126 -7.71 -15.64 -11.50
N ASN A 127 -8.36 -14.49 -11.65
CA ASN A 127 -8.29 -13.68 -12.87
C ASN A 127 -7.00 -12.86 -12.98
N LEU A 128 -6.12 -12.96 -11.99
CA LEU A 128 -4.84 -12.25 -11.93
C LEU A 128 -3.66 -13.12 -12.37
N LEU A 129 -3.90 -14.37 -12.73
CA LEU A 129 -2.87 -15.24 -13.27
C LEU A 129 -2.49 -14.77 -14.69
N GLY A 130 -1.21 -14.69 -14.99
CA GLY A 130 -0.79 -14.19 -16.28
C GLY A 130 0.73 -14.03 -16.44
N GLU A 131 1.12 -13.02 -17.19
CA GLU A 131 2.50 -12.72 -17.57
C GLU A 131 3.33 -12.18 -16.40
N GLY A 132 4.66 -12.25 -16.54
CA GLY A 132 5.59 -11.74 -15.54
C GLY A 132 5.44 -10.23 -15.30
N LEU A 133 5.43 -9.81 -14.03
CA LEU A 133 5.28 -8.41 -13.60
C LEU A 133 6.62 -7.78 -13.27
N ASN A 134 6.90 -6.62 -13.85
CA ASN A 134 8.07 -5.82 -13.51
C ASN A 134 7.87 -5.00 -12.23
N PHE A 135 6.64 -4.60 -11.96
CA PHE A 135 6.27 -3.99 -10.68
C PHE A 135 4.79 -4.16 -10.37
N VAL A 136 4.47 -4.06 -9.09
CA VAL A 136 3.09 -3.97 -8.63
C VAL A 136 2.96 -2.97 -7.49
N VAL A 137 1.90 -2.18 -7.54
CA VAL A 137 1.41 -1.40 -6.39
C VAL A 137 0.13 -2.07 -5.90
N ILE A 138 0.09 -2.45 -4.63
CA ILE A 138 -1.10 -3.05 -4.00
C ILE A 138 -1.67 -2.06 -2.99
N ASP A 139 -2.84 -1.52 -3.31
CA ASP A 139 -3.57 -0.57 -2.45
C ASP A 139 -4.46 -1.31 -1.45
N GLU A 140 -4.57 -0.76 -0.24
CA GLU A 140 -5.29 -1.37 0.89
C GLU A 140 -4.86 -2.83 1.16
N HIS A 141 -3.57 -3.11 1.04
CA HIS A 141 -2.96 -4.44 1.11
C HIS A 141 -3.35 -5.25 2.35
N ALA A 142 -3.67 -4.57 3.47
CA ALA A 142 -3.95 -5.23 4.75
C ALA A 142 -5.30 -5.97 4.80
N ILE A 143 -6.19 -5.72 3.83
CA ILE A 143 -7.49 -6.40 3.73
C ILE A 143 -7.55 -7.44 2.62
N LEU A 144 -6.46 -7.61 1.86
CA LEU A 144 -6.38 -8.55 0.76
C LEU A 144 -5.89 -9.91 1.24
N SER A 145 -6.34 -10.97 0.58
CA SER A 145 -6.05 -12.35 0.96
C SER A 145 -4.57 -12.72 0.81
N ASP A 146 -4.15 -13.72 1.55
CA ASP A 146 -2.81 -14.31 1.45
C ASP A 146 -2.61 -14.99 0.09
N GLU A 147 -3.66 -15.59 -0.48
CA GLU A 147 -3.71 -16.19 -1.80
C GLU A 147 -3.29 -15.20 -2.90
N LEU A 148 -3.84 -13.98 -2.88
CA LEU A 148 -3.45 -12.93 -3.82
C LEU A 148 -1.93 -12.73 -3.86
N TRP A 149 -1.30 -12.71 -2.71
CA TRP A 149 0.14 -12.50 -2.64
C TRP A 149 0.94 -13.74 -2.99
N TYR A 150 0.68 -14.86 -2.30
CA TYR A 150 1.53 -16.06 -2.41
C TYR A 150 1.29 -16.85 -3.69
N GLU A 151 0.05 -16.91 -4.17
CA GLU A 151 -0.32 -17.76 -5.29
C GLU A 151 -0.37 -17.01 -6.63
N CYS A 152 -0.69 -15.70 -6.60
CA CYS A 152 -0.79 -14.91 -7.82
C CYS A 152 0.40 -13.96 -8.02
N VAL A 153 0.51 -12.93 -7.18
CA VAL A 153 1.43 -11.80 -7.45
C VAL A 153 2.89 -12.17 -7.25
N ARG A 154 3.24 -12.89 -6.19
CA ARG A 154 4.63 -13.22 -5.88
C ARG A 154 5.31 -14.10 -6.94
N PRO A 155 4.66 -15.12 -7.51
CA PRO A 155 5.19 -15.86 -8.65
C PRO A 155 5.46 -14.98 -9.87
N MET A 156 4.49 -14.14 -10.28
CA MET A 156 4.63 -13.24 -11.44
C MET A 156 5.78 -12.23 -11.31
N LEU A 157 6.09 -11.79 -10.07
CA LEU A 157 7.27 -10.96 -9.79
C LEU A 157 8.58 -11.74 -9.83
N ALA A 158 8.55 -13.08 -9.74
CA ALA A 158 9.77 -13.90 -9.80
C ALA A 158 10.37 -13.88 -11.21
N ASP A 159 9.53 -13.98 -12.24
CA ASP A 159 9.94 -14.08 -13.63
C ASP A 159 10.79 -12.89 -14.11
N THR A 160 10.50 -11.70 -13.59
CA THR A 160 11.15 -10.45 -14.03
C THR A 160 12.05 -9.84 -12.96
N CYS A 161 12.25 -10.49 -11.83
CA CYS A 161 12.81 -9.86 -10.62
C CYS A 161 12.06 -8.58 -10.21
N GLY A 162 10.76 -8.55 -10.45
CA GLY A 162 9.89 -7.39 -10.25
C GLY A 162 9.78 -6.92 -8.81
N THR A 163 9.23 -5.71 -8.62
CA THR A 163 9.18 -5.01 -7.33
C THR A 163 7.76 -4.85 -6.81
N LEU A 164 7.60 -4.83 -5.49
CA LEU A 164 6.32 -4.54 -4.81
C LEU A 164 6.37 -3.21 -4.06
N LEU A 165 5.29 -2.44 -4.15
CA LEU A 165 4.94 -1.43 -3.16
C LEU A 165 3.53 -1.72 -2.62
N GLY A 166 3.43 -2.29 -1.43
CA GLY A 166 2.18 -2.44 -0.69
C GLY A 166 1.89 -1.19 0.12
N ILE A 167 0.69 -0.63 0.01
CA ILE A 167 0.24 0.55 0.76
C ILE A 167 -1.12 0.26 1.42
N GLY A 168 -1.29 0.64 2.68
CA GLY A 168 -2.56 0.41 3.38
C GLY A 168 -2.57 0.92 4.81
N THR A 169 -3.72 0.78 5.45
CA THR A 169 -3.90 1.01 6.89
C THR A 169 -3.88 -0.35 7.60
N PRO A 170 -3.25 -0.50 8.77
CA PRO A 170 -3.19 -1.78 9.47
C PRO A 170 -4.56 -2.37 9.78
N ARG A 171 -4.67 -3.71 9.69
CA ARG A 171 -5.86 -4.50 10.05
C ARG A 171 -5.46 -5.69 10.92
N GLY A 172 -4.86 -5.41 12.08
CA GLY A 172 -4.29 -6.42 12.96
C GLY A 172 -2.89 -6.85 12.56
N LYS A 173 -2.40 -7.89 13.23
CA LYS A 173 -1.05 -8.47 13.06
C LYS A 173 -1.09 -9.76 12.25
N ARG A 174 -1.87 -9.79 11.17
CA ARG A 174 -2.11 -10.99 10.34
C ARG A 174 -1.95 -10.67 8.86
N GLY A 175 -1.87 -11.73 8.07
CA GLY A 175 -1.80 -11.65 6.60
C GLY A 175 -0.41 -11.34 6.07
N TRP A 176 -0.26 -11.56 4.79
CA TRP A 176 1.00 -11.46 4.06
C TRP A 176 1.71 -10.10 4.21
N ALA A 177 0.95 -9.01 4.19
CA ALA A 177 1.52 -7.67 4.27
C ALA A 177 2.17 -7.40 5.64
N PHE A 178 1.53 -7.86 6.74
CA PHE A 178 2.13 -7.78 8.06
C PHE A 178 3.38 -8.67 8.16
N GLN A 179 3.36 -9.86 7.58
CA GLN A 179 4.52 -10.77 7.57
C GLN A 179 5.70 -10.14 6.82
N LEU A 180 5.47 -9.52 5.66
CA LEU A 180 6.52 -8.79 4.93
C LEU A 180 7.07 -7.60 5.76
N TRP A 181 6.18 -6.86 6.43
CA TRP A 181 6.59 -5.75 7.28
C TRP A 181 7.40 -6.23 8.49
N ALA A 182 7.00 -7.32 9.13
CA ALA A 182 7.74 -7.92 10.23
C ALA A 182 9.11 -8.43 9.76
N ARG A 183 9.18 -9.06 8.58
CA ARG A 183 10.42 -9.51 7.95
C ARG A 183 11.37 -8.35 7.67
N ALA A 184 10.85 -7.22 7.21
CA ALA A 184 11.63 -6.01 6.96
C ALA A 184 12.30 -5.42 8.23
N LYS A 185 11.88 -5.83 9.43
CA LYS A 185 12.55 -5.45 10.69
C LYS A 185 13.79 -6.29 10.98
N GLN A 186 13.99 -7.39 10.27
CA GLN A 186 15.17 -8.23 10.38
C GLN A 186 16.30 -7.62 9.57
N LYS A 187 17.40 -7.22 10.21
CA LYS A 187 18.53 -6.50 9.57
C LYS A 187 19.18 -7.24 8.39
N ALA A 188 19.06 -8.58 8.35
CA ALA A 188 19.64 -9.41 7.29
C ALA A 188 18.84 -9.34 5.96
N GLU A 189 17.61 -8.87 5.97
CA GLU A 189 16.69 -8.94 4.84
C GLU A 189 16.70 -7.64 4.02
N LYS A 190 17.75 -7.42 3.24
CA LYS A 190 17.95 -6.19 2.45
C LYS A 190 16.88 -5.94 1.38
N ASP A 191 16.27 -7.02 0.87
CA ASP A 191 15.21 -6.92 -0.15
C ASP A 191 13.87 -6.43 0.40
N TYR A 192 13.73 -6.32 1.72
CA TYR A 192 12.48 -5.94 2.36
C TYR A 192 12.63 -4.61 3.10
N ALA A 193 11.65 -3.72 2.91
CA ALA A 193 11.56 -2.48 3.67
C ALA A 193 10.13 -2.27 4.19
N GLY A 194 10.02 -2.04 5.48
CA GLY A 194 8.76 -1.77 6.18
C GLY A 194 8.71 -0.36 6.72
N PHE A 195 7.69 0.40 6.33
CA PHE A 195 7.47 1.78 6.74
C PHE A 195 6.20 1.88 7.57
N HIS A 196 6.23 2.74 8.57
CA HIS A 196 5.08 3.00 9.41
C HIS A 196 4.96 4.50 9.66
N TYR A 197 3.80 5.06 9.32
CA TYR A 197 3.53 6.49 9.46
C TYR A 197 2.14 6.73 10.07
N THR A 198 2.03 7.77 10.85
CA THR A 198 0.81 8.17 11.54
C THR A 198 0.21 9.43 10.92
N VAL A 199 -0.89 9.91 11.46
CA VAL A 199 -1.45 11.23 11.10
C VAL A 199 -0.47 12.36 11.40
N ASN A 200 0.41 12.21 12.38
CA ASN A 200 1.40 13.23 12.73
C ASN A 200 2.48 13.42 11.66
N ASP A 201 2.65 12.42 10.79
CA ASP A 201 3.56 12.48 9.64
C ASP A 201 2.87 13.05 8.38
N SER A 202 1.57 13.39 8.49
CA SER A 202 0.80 13.95 7.38
C SER A 202 0.95 15.47 7.31
N VAL A 203 1.18 15.97 6.11
CA VAL A 203 1.14 17.42 5.80
C VAL A 203 -0.21 17.86 5.23
N PHE A 204 -1.13 16.91 5.01
CA PHE A 204 -2.40 17.16 4.31
C PHE A 204 -3.58 17.37 5.26
N ILE A 205 -3.36 17.23 6.57
CA ILE A 205 -4.37 17.40 7.60
C ILE A 205 -3.85 18.42 8.64
N PRO A 206 -4.63 19.44 8.97
CA PRO A 206 -4.29 20.33 10.08
C PRO A 206 -4.25 19.57 11.42
N ALA A 207 -3.32 19.93 12.30
CA ALA A 207 -3.24 19.30 13.62
C ALA A 207 -4.52 19.49 14.45
N SER A 208 -5.29 20.56 14.21
CA SER A 208 -6.60 20.78 14.81
C SER A 208 -7.60 19.68 14.44
N GLU A 209 -7.64 19.29 13.16
CA GLU A 209 -8.53 18.24 12.67
C GLU A 209 -8.14 16.86 13.25
N ALA A 210 -6.83 16.57 13.34
CA ALA A 210 -6.37 15.34 13.98
C ALA A 210 -6.79 15.26 15.47
N ARG A 211 -6.68 16.38 16.20
CA ARG A 211 -7.16 16.46 17.60
C ARG A 211 -8.68 16.33 17.72
N GLU A 212 -9.42 16.93 16.79
CA GLU A 212 -10.88 16.82 16.79
C GLU A 212 -11.31 15.37 16.50
N ALA A 213 -10.68 14.71 15.54
CA ALA A 213 -10.92 13.29 15.26
C ALA A 213 -10.60 12.42 16.51
N GLN A 214 -9.50 12.72 17.22
CA GLN A 214 -9.13 12.01 18.44
C GLN A 214 -10.20 12.16 19.55
N ARG A 215 -10.80 13.34 19.66
CA ARG A 215 -11.82 13.64 20.68
C ARG A 215 -13.18 13.02 20.38
N THR A 216 -13.54 12.90 19.10
CA THR A 216 -14.89 12.53 18.66
C THR A 216 -15.04 11.09 18.19
N MET A 217 -13.94 10.45 17.79
CA MET A 217 -13.96 9.06 17.34
C MET A 217 -13.79 8.08 18.51
N PRO A 218 -14.32 6.85 18.41
CA PRO A 218 -13.95 5.78 19.33
C PRO A 218 -12.42 5.57 19.32
N ASP A 219 -11.82 5.46 20.51
CA ASP A 219 -10.34 5.37 20.67
C ASP A 219 -9.73 4.32 19.75
N ARG A 220 -10.32 3.11 19.71
CA ARG A 220 -9.84 2.04 18.82
C ARG A 220 -9.83 2.45 17.35
N ALA A 221 -10.86 3.15 16.87
CA ALA A 221 -10.95 3.59 15.49
C ALA A 221 -9.90 4.67 15.19
N PHE A 222 -9.69 5.63 16.09
CA PHE A 222 -8.67 6.65 15.94
C PHE A 222 -7.26 6.03 15.89
N ARG A 223 -6.95 5.14 16.82
CA ARG A 223 -5.65 4.46 16.89
C ARG A 223 -5.37 3.65 15.61
N GLN A 224 -6.37 2.95 15.08
CA GLN A 224 -6.20 2.17 13.85
C GLN A 224 -6.11 3.07 12.61
N GLU A 225 -7.07 3.98 12.42
CA GLU A 225 -7.21 4.71 11.16
C GLU A 225 -6.28 5.92 11.06
N PHE A 226 -5.94 6.58 12.17
CA PHE A 226 -5.10 7.77 12.18
C PHE A 226 -3.68 7.48 12.67
N MET A 227 -3.53 6.67 13.72
CA MET A 227 -2.21 6.32 14.27
C MET A 227 -1.60 5.10 13.61
N ALA A 228 -2.33 4.44 12.70
CA ALA A 228 -1.89 3.24 11.99
C ALA A 228 -1.42 2.12 12.94
N GLU A 229 -2.05 2.00 14.10
CA GLU A 229 -1.69 0.95 15.05
C GLU A 229 -2.17 -0.43 14.58
N PHE A 230 -1.34 -1.44 14.83
CA PHE A 230 -1.67 -2.85 14.59
C PHE A 230 -2.52 -3.39 15.75
N LEU A 231 -3.81 -3.08 15.72
CA LEU A 231 -4.76 -3.56 16.72
C LEU A 231 -5.29 -4.91 16.32
N ASP A 232 -5.06 -5.92 17.15
CA ASP A 232 -5.67 -7.23 16.94
C ASP A 232 -7.19 -7.10 16.98
N SER A 233 -7.87 -7.75 16.04
CA SER A 233 -9.31 -7.93 16.13
C SER A 233 -9.58 -8.79 17.37
N THR A 234 -9.84 -8.14 18.47
CA THR A 234 -10.39 -8.83 19.62
C THR A 234 -11.78 -9.32 19.22
N GLY A 235 -11.86 -10.50 18.68
CA GLY A 235 -13.06 -11.34 18.72
C GLY A 235 -13.31 -11.81 20.15
N ALA A 236 -12.92 -11.03 21.15
CA ALA A 236 -13.26 -11.25 22.53
C ALA A 236 -14.65 -10.64 22.75
N VAL A 237 -15.65 -11.45 22.68
CA VAL A 237 -16.97 -11.19 23.28
C VAL A 237 -16.80 -10.73 24.75
N PHE A 238 -15.61 -10.91 25.31
CA PHE A 238 -15.22 -10.59 26.68
C PHE A 238 -13.96 -9.69 26.74
N ALA A 239 -13.98 -8.54 26.07
CA ALA A 239 -12.97 -7.51 26.32
C ALA A 239 -13.14 -6.98 27.75
N GLY A 240 -12.25 -7.38 28.66
CA GLY A 240 -12.26 -6.95 30.06
C GLY A 240 -12.52 -8.05 31.08
N VAL A 241 -12.74 -9.28 30.68
CA VAL A 241 -12.73 -10.41 31.62
C VAL A 241 -11.28 -10.63 32.06
N ARG A 242 -10.90 -10.10 33.20
CA ARG A 242 -9.70 -10.55 33.91
C ARG A 242 -9.96 -12.01 34.30
N GLN A 243 -9.07 -12.88 33.88
CA GLN A 243 -9.08 -14.27 34.30
C GLN A 243 -8.98 -14.29 35.85
N ARG A 244 -10.10 -14.40 36.53
CA ARG A 244 -10.09 -14.69 37.97
C ARG A 244 -9.70 -16.16 38.08
N VAL A 245 -8.62 -16.40 38.76
CA VAL A 245 -8.25 -17.76 39.17
C VAL A 245 -9.46 -18.36 39.84
N ALA A 246 -9.95 -19.48 39.30
CA ALA A 246 -11.02 -20.21 39.90
C ALA A 246 -10.58 -20.64 41.31
N ILE A 247 -11.25 -20.15 42.33
CA ILE A 247 -11.13 -20.68 43.68
C ILE A 247 -11.77 -22.06 43.62
N PRO A 248 -11.07 -23.14 43.98
CA PRO A 248 -11.71 -24.46 44.01
C PRO A 248 -12.84 -24.43 44.99
N VAL A 249 -14.06 -24.52 44.50
CA VAL A 249 -15.22 -24.73 45.35
C VAL A 249 -15.25 -26.22 45.68
N LEU A 250 -14.96 -26.56 46.91
CA LEU A 250 -15.26 -27.88 47.47
C LEU A 250 -16.77 -27.98 47.66
N GLY A 251 -17.47 -28.55 46.68
CA GLY A 251 -18.90 -28.75 46.68
C GLY A 251 -19.42 -29.19 45.32
N GLU A 252 -20.51 -29.93 45.31
CA GLU A 252 -21.11 -30.58 44.14
C GLU A 252 -21.29 -29.67 42.94
N ALA A 253 -20.97 -30.19 41.77
CA ALA A 253 -21.07 -29.44 40.49
C ALA A 253 -22.54 -29.13 40.17
N VAL A 254 -22.89 -27.84 40.22
CA VAL A 254 -24.14 -27.34 39.64
C VAL A 254 -23.84 -26.97 38.19
N GLY A 255 -24.50 -27.60 37.24
CA GLY A 255 -24.35 -27.30 35.82
C GLY A 255 -24.84 -25.88 35.52
N ILE A 256 -24.01 -25.06 34.87
CA ILE A 256 -24.38 -23.76 34.32
C ILE A 256 -24.76 -23.98 32.86
N GLY A 257 -26.05 -23.87 32.54
CA GLY A 257 -26.53 -23.76 31.17
C GLY A 257 -26.35 -22.34 30.67
N VAL A 258 -25.81 -22.19 29.48
CA VAL A 258 -25.80 -20.94 28.75
C VAL A 258 -26.78 -21.06 27.61
N ASP A 259 -27.91 -20.38 27.69
CA ASP A 259 -28.81 -20.19 26.56
C ASP A 259 -28.25 -19.12 25.62
N TRP A 260 -28.28 -19.45 24.34
CA TRP A 260 -27.82 -18.58 23.26
C TRP A 260 -28.92 -17.68 22.72
#